data_29bed1492a4205b1dce7bdd472216125
#
_entry.id   29bed1492a4205b1dce7bdd472216125
#
_cell.length_a   1.000
_cell.length_b   1.000
_cell.length_c   1.000
_cell.angle_alpha   90.00
_cell.angle_beta   90.00
_cell.angle_gamma   90.00
#
_symmetry.space_group_name_H-M   'P 1'
#
loop_
_entity.id
_entity.type
_entity.pdbx_description
1 polymer ?
#
loop_
_entity_poly.entity_id
_entity_poly.type
_entity_poly.pdbx_seq_one_letter_code
_entity_poly.pdbx_strand_id
1 'polypeptide(L)'
;MSIFGSGTCNSEFEYLTGNSMSFLQNGIIAYTQVVKDKLPNMTYLLKEQGYKGNLALHPYLASGWNRVQVYDYMGFDHFYSETDFKNPTMYRKYISDESDFKKIEELYENRTEKDEPFYLFNVTMQNHGGFDKTYSNFHNDIQITDNHKNEQAEQYLSLVKKTDDAFKQLVEYFSKVKEPTIIVMYGDHQPAGLLYTSPSPR
;
A
#
# COMPACT_ATOMS: atom_id res chain seq x y z
N MET A 1 -1.85 -8.83 -11.38
CA MET A 1 -2.37 -7.50 -11.75
C MET A 1 -1.33 -6.80 -12.59
N SER A 2 -1.74 -6.14 -13.65
CA SER A 2 -0.81 -5.47 -14.57
C SER A 2 -1.35 -4.07 -14.88
N ILE A 3 -1.41 -3.25 -13.82
CA ILE A 3 -1.73 -1.84 -13.96
C ILE A 3 -0.43 -1.09 -14.18
N PHE A 4 -0.41 -0.23 -15.17
CA PHE A 4 0.80 0.39 -15.69
C PHE A 4 0.85 1.87 -15.34
N GLY A 5 1.93 2.30 -14.68
CA GLY A 5 2.29 3.70 -14.52
C GLY A 5 1.55 4.52 -13.46
N SER A 6 0.38 4.11 -13.02
CA SER A 6 -0.40 4.70 -11.92
C SER A 6 -1.73 3.98 -11.75
N GLY A 7 -2.43 4.23 -10.65
CA GLY A 7 -3.76 3.66 -10.45
C GLY A 7 -3.84 2.69 -9.29
N THR A 8 -3.11 2.95 -8.21
CA THR A 8 -3.14 2.18 -6.96
C THR A 8 -4.56 1.79 -6.56
N CYS A 9 -5.51 2.73 -6.59
CA CYS A 9 -6.92 2.46 -6.26
C CYS A 9 -7.61 1.44 -7.17
N ASN A 10 -7.13 1.25 -8.41
CA ASN A 10 -7.64 0.22 -9.29
C ASN A 10 -7.11 -1.17 -8.89
N SER A 11 -5.85 -1.26 -8.45
CA SER A 11 -5.30 -2.50 -7.88
C SER A 11 -5.93 -2.84 -6.53
N GLU A 12 -6.20 -1.83 -5.68
CA GLU A 12 -6.97 -1.99 -4.45
C GLU A 12 -8.38 -2.55 -4.74
N PHE A 13 -9.07 -1.98 -5.74
CA PHE A 13 -10.38 -2.44 -6.17
C PHE A 13 -10.36 -3.90 -6.62
N GLU A 14 -9.42 -4.30 -7.49
CA GLU A 14 -9.28 -5.68 -7.93
C GLU A 14 -9.04 -6.64 -6.76
N TYR A 15 -8.14 -6.27 -5.84
CA TYR A 15 -7.83 -7.10 -4.67
C TYR A 15 -9.02 -7.25 -3.73
N LEU A 16 -9.67 -6.14 -3.37
CA LEU A 16 -10.76 -6.15 -2.39
C LEU A 16 -12.04 -6.79 -2.92
N THR A 17 -12.33 -6.65 -4.20
CA THR A 17 -13.62 -7.09 -4.77
C THR A 17 -13.53 -8.38 -5.58
N GLY A 18 -12.33 -8.81 -5.99
CA GLY A 18 -12.15 -9.90 -6.95
C GLY A 18 -12.58 -9.58 -8.37
N ASN A 19 -13.01 -8.35 -8.65
CA ASN A 19 -13.36 -7.90 -10.01
C ASN A 19 -12.09 -7.50 -10.76
N SER A 20 -12.15 -7.48 -12.10
CA SER A 20 -11.02 -7.06 -12.91
C SER A 20 -11.30 -5.74 -13.63
N MET A 21 -10.34 -4.82 -13.58
CA MET A 21 -10.35 -3.57 -14.34
C MET A 21 -10.34 -3.81 -15.87
N SER A 22 -9.93 -5.00 -16.34
CA SER A 22 -9.91 -5.34 -17.77
C SER A 22 -11.30 -5.37 -18.42
N PHE A 23 -12.35 -5.46 -17.63
CA PHE A 23 -13.74 -5.39 -18.12
C PHE A 23 -14.29 -3.95 -18.19
N LEU A 24 -13.52 -2.97 -17.77
CA LEU A 24 -13.88 -1.56 -17.79
C LEU A 24 -13.14 -0.82 -18.92
N GLN A 25 -13.67 0.33 -19.30
CA GLN A 25 -13.01 1.18 -20.29
C GLN A 25 -11.66 1.71 -19.77
N ASN A 26 -10.72 1.89 -20.69
CA ASN A 26 -9.42 2.48 -20.35
C ASN A 26 -9.58 3.87 -19.71
N GLY A 27 -8.78 4.14 -18.68
CA GLY A 27 -8.82 5.41 -17.95
C GLY A 27 -9.87 5.50 -16.84
N ILE A 28 -10.67 4.46 -16.63
CA ILE A 28 -11.61 4.40 -15.50
C ILE A 28 -10.82 4.34 -14.19
N ILE A 29 -11.26 5.14 -13.23
CA ILE A 29 -10.79 5.14 -11.85
C ILE A 29 -11.88 4.50 -10.98
N ALA A 30 -11.65 3.27 -10.53
CA ALA A 30 -12.69 2.48 -9.86
C ALA A 30 -13.31 3.20 -8.65
N TYR A 31 -12.48 3.79 -7.80
CA TYR A 31 -12.93 4.43 -6.57
C TYR A 31 -13.77 5.70 -6.78
N THR A 32 -13.58 6.39 -7.89
CA THR A 32 -14.33 7.62 -8.18
C THR A 32 -15.48 7.41 -9.16
N GLN A 33 -15.43 6.35 -9.98
CA GLN A 33 -16.36 6.17 -11.08
C GLN A 33 -17.23 4.89 -10.96
N VAL A 34 -16.73 3.85 -10.29
CA VAL A 34 -17.40 2.54 -10.19
C VAL A 34 -18.01 2.33 -8.80
N VAL A 35 -17.23 2.54 -7.74
CA VAL A 35 -17.71 2.33 -6.36
C VAL A 35 -18.59 3.51 -5.94
N LYS A 36 -19.90 3.32 -5.97
CA LYS A 36 -20.90 4.35 -5.65
C LYS A 36 -21.79 3.96 -4.45
N ASP A 37 -21.70 2.73 -4.02
CA ASP A 37 -22.46 2.16 -2.91
C ASP A 37 -21.78 0.88 -2.42
N LYS A 38 -22.36 0.21 -1.44
CA LYS A 38 -21.91 -1.09 -0.94
C LYS A 38 -21.87 -2.11 -2.08
N LEU A 39 -20.79 -2.87 -2.12
CA LEU A 39 -20.62 -3.97 -3.09
C LEU A 39 -19.96 -5.17 -2.40
N PRO A 40 -20.23 -6.40 -2.89
CA PRO A 40 -19.56 -7.59 -2.38
C PRO A 40 -18.04 -7.45 -2.45
N ASN A 41 -17.37 -7.73 -1.33
CA ASN A 41 -15.92 -7.60 -1.24
C ASN A 41 -15.38 -8.47 -0.09
N MET A 42 -14.05 -8.55 0.00
CA MET A 42 -13.34 -9.34 1.00
C MET A 42 -13.73 -8.97 2.45
N THR A 43 -13.87 -7.68 2.75
CA THR A 43 -14.18 -7.20 4.11
C THR A 43 -15.52 -7.76 4.61
N TYR A 44 -16.56 -7.74 3.77
CA TYR A 44 -17.85 -8.33 4.14
C TYR A 44 -17.78 -9.85 4.32
N LEU A 45 -17.06 -10.55 3.43
CA LEU A 45 -16.85 -12.00 3.54
C LEU A 45 -16.13 -12.37 4.85
N LEU A 46 -15.13 -11.60 5.24
CA LEU A 46 -14.42 -11.81 6.50
C LEU A 46 -15.30 -11.51 7.72
N LYS A 47 -16.14 -10.47 7.66
CA LYS A 47 -17.13 -10.19 8.72
C LYS A 47 -18.11 -11.35 8.91
N GLU A 48 -18.58 -11.95 7.82
CA GLU A 48 -19.44 -13.14 7.88
C GLU A 48 -18.75 -14.35 8.52
N GLN A 49 -17.41 -14.41 8.43
CA GLN A 49 -16.58 -15.43 9.07
C GLN A 49 -16.16 -15.06 10.51
N GLY A 50 -16.69 -13.98 11.07
CA GLY A 50 -16.44 -13.58 12.44
C GLY A 50 -15.25 -12.65 12.66
N TYR A 51 -14.63 -12.14 11.61
CA TYR A 51 -13.56 -11.12 11.76
C TYR A 51 -14.13 -9.84 12.36
N LYS A 52 -13.44 -9.33 13.38
CA LYS A 52 -13.73 -8.06 14.06
C LYS A 52 -12.60 -7.08 13.82
N GLY A 53 -12.92 -5.77 13.85
CA GLY A 53 -11.92 -4.74 13.66
C GLY A 53 -11.25 -4.83 12.28
N ASN A 54 -12.07 -4.80 11.21
CA ASN A 54 -11.57 -4.79 9.83
C ASN A 54 -11.09 -3.37 9.51
N LEU A 55 -9.79 -3.17 9.46
CA LEU A 55 -9.15 -1.85 9.37
C LEU A 55 -8.53 -1.60 8.01
N ALA A 56 -8.57 -0.35 7.56
CA ALA A 56 -7.76 0.14 6.44
C ALA A 56 -6.70 1.12 6.95
N LEU A 57 -5.52 1.09 6.34
CA LEU A 57 -4.39 1.96 6.66
C LEU A 57 -3.76 2.48 5.37
N HIS A 58 -3.52 3.80 5.31
CA HIS A 58 -2.78 4.43 4.22
C HIS A 58 -2.03 5.65 4.75
N PRO A 59 -0.68 5.64 4.81
CA PRO A 59 0.12 6.69 5.39
C PRO A 59 0.21 7.95 4.49
N TYR A 60 -0.95 8.43 4.02
CA TYR A 60 -1.09 9.61 3.18
C TYR A 60 -2.47 10.26 3.38
N LEU A 61 -2.75 11.32 2.60
CA LEU A 61 -4.00 12.09 2.66
C LEU A 61 -5.23 11.18 2.55
N ALA A 62 -6.10 11.23 3.55
CA ALA A 62 -7.33 10.45 3.60
C ALA A 62 -8.26 10.71 2.40
N SER A 63 -8.26 11.94 1.88
CA SER A 63 -9.09 12.36 0.73
C SER A 63 -8.63 11.76 -0.61
N GLY A 64 -7.42 11.19 -0.68
CA GLY A 64 -6.87 10.62 -1.91
C GLY A 64 -7.78 9.52 -2.47
N TRP A 65 -8.12 9.62 -3.75
CA TRP A 65 -8.95 8.64 -4.46
C TRP A 65 -10.33 8.37 -3.82
N ASN A 66 -10.89 9.34 -3.06
CA ASN A 66 -12.16 9.16 -2.35
C ASN A 66 -12.18 7.99 -1.34
N ARG A 67 -11.01 7.61 -0.79
CA ARG A 67 -10.86 6.43 0.09
C ARG A 67 -11.79 6.45 1.30
N VAL A 68 -12.01 7.61 1.92
CA VAL A 68 -12.90 7.73 3.08
C VAL A 68 -14.26 7.12 2.78
N GLN A 69 -14.88 7.52 1.67
CA GLN A 69 -16.21 7.04 1.30
C GLN A 69 -16.16 5.61 0.77
N VAL A 70 -15.13 5.26 -0.01
CA VAL A 70 -14.99 3.93 -0.61
C VAL A 70 -14.78 2.87 0.47
N TYR A 71 -13.92 3.12 1.46
CA TYR A 71 -13.68 2.16 2.53
C TYR A 71 -14.90 2.01 3.46
N ASP A 72 -15.71 3.08 3.64
CA ASP A 72 -17.01 2.97 4.28
C ASP A 72 -17.95 2.04 3.49
N TYR A 73 -18.08 2.25 2.17
CA TYR A 73 -18.87 1.38 1.29
C TYR A 73 -18.36 -0.07 1.27
N MET A 74 -17.06 -0.28 1.41
CA MET A 74 -16.45 -1.60 1.50
C MET A 74 -16.54 -2.22 2.90
N GLY A 75 -17.09 -1.49 3.88
CA GLY A 75 -17.38 -2.02 5.21
C GLY A 75 -16.17 -2.11 6.13
N PHE A 76 -15.11 -1.34 5.92
CA PHE A 76 -14.07 -1.19 6.93
C PHE A 76 -14.63 -0.49 8.17
N ASP A 77 -14.20 -0.92 9.34
CA ASP A 77 -14.67 -0.36 10.60
C ASP A 77 -13.97 0.93 10.95
N HIS A 78 -12.71 1.07 10.48
CA HIS A 78 -11.96 2.32 10.59
C HIS A 78 -10.92 2.44 9.47
N PHE A 79 -10.66 3.68 9.06
CA PHE A 79 -9.60 4.04 8.11
C PHE A 79 -8.59 4.98 8.77
N TYR A 80 -7.36 4.53 8.94
CA TYR A 80 -6.22 5.29 9.42
C TYR A 80 -5.46 5.94 8.27
N SER A 81 -5.11 7.22 8.43
CA SER A 81 -4.42 8.02 7.42
C SER A 81 -3.15 8.66 7.99
N GLU A 82 -2.49 9.53 7.25
CA GLU A 82 -1.26 10.20 7.71
C GLU A 82 -1.41 10.94 9.04
N THR A 83 -2.61 11.44 9.38
CA THR A 83 -2.88 12.16 10.62
C THR A 83 -2.87 11.26 11.86
N ASP A 84 -2.92 9.96 11.70
CA ASP A 84 -2.93 8.98 12.78
C ASP A 84 -1.52 8.52 13.19
N PHE A 85 -0.49 9.04 12.52
CA PHE A 85 0.91 8.75 12.82
C PHE A 85 1.51 9.81 13.74
N LYS A 86 2.16 9.36 14.81
CA LYS A 86 2.86 10.23 15.76
C LYS A 86 4.37 10.24 15.46
N ASN A 87 4.89 11.37 14.98
CA ASN A 87 6.31 11.55 14.68
C ASN A 87 6.91 10.43 13.80
N PRO A 88 6.32 10.11 12.64
CA PRO A 88 6.84 9.05 11.78
C PRO A 88 8.19 9.45 11.17
N THR A 89 9.02 8.45 10.89
CA THR A 89 10.17 8.64 10.02
C THR A 89 9.69 8.98 8.61
N MET A 90 10.29 10.01 8.01
CA MET A 90 9.96 10.45 6.66
C MET A 90 11.13 10.17 5.73
N TYR A 91 10.87 9.54 4.59
CA TYR A 91 11.78 9.52 3.46
C TYR A 91 11.20 10.35 2.32
N ARG A 92 12.02 11.27 1.83
CA ARG A 92 11.53 12.28 0.87
C ARG A 92 10.39 13.08 1.49
N LYS A 93 9.19 12.97 0.96
CA LYS A 93 7.96 13.63 1.45
C LYS A 93 6.90 12.66 1.97
N TYR A 94 7.26 11.38 2.14
CA TYR A 94 6.33 10.34 2.51
C TYR A 94 6.73 9.67 3.82
N ILE A 95 5.74 9.17 4.55
CA ILE A 95 5.96 8.33 5.72
C ILE A 95 6.67 7.05 5.27
N SER A 96 7.70 6.65 6.00
CA SER A 96 8.47 5.45 5.70
C SER A 96 7.65 4.17 5.93
N ASP A 97 7.93 3.13 5.15
CA ASP A 97 7.31 1.83 5.35
C ASP A 97 7.65 1.22 6.73
N GLU A 98 8.80 1.57 7.30
CA GLU A 98 9.13 1.20 8.68
C GLU A 98 8.11 1.79 9.67
N SER A 99 7.77 3.08 9.54
CA SER A 99 6.77 3.72 10.40
C SER A 99 5.35 3.19 10.12
N ASP A 100 5.05 2.90 8.87
CA ASP A 100 3.77 2.32 8.45
C ASP A 100 3.58 0.92 9.04
N PHE A 101 4.58 0.06 8.94
CA PHE A 101 4.52 -1.29 9.49
C PHE A 101 4.52 -1.32 11.02
N LYS A 102 5.23 -0.40 11.68
CA LYS A 102 5.09 -0.20 13.13
C LYS A 102 3.68 0.22 13.53
N LYS A 103 2.99 0.97 12.68
CA LYS A 103 1.58 1.30 12.92
C LYS A 103 0.68 0.07 12.80
N ILE A 104 0.97 -0.88 11.92
CA ILE A 104 0.27 -2.18 11.86
C ILE A 104 0.46 -2.93 13.18
N GLU A 105 1.70 -3.01 13.69
CA GLU A 105 1.99 -3.65 14.99
C GLU A 105 1.22 -2.97 16.13
N GLU A 106 1.23 -1.62 16.18
CA GLU A 106 0.48 -0.83 17.17
C GLU A 106 -1.02 -1.14 17.13
N LEU A 107 -1.61 -1.17 15.93
CA LEU A 107 -3.04 -1.46 15.75
C LEU A 107 -3.39 -2.88 16.16
N TYR A 108 -2.51 -3.84 15.85
CA TYR A 108 -2.67 -5.22 16.29
C TYR A 108 -2.62 -5.34 17.81
N GLU A 109 -1.63 -4.72 18.48
CA GLU A 109 -1.49 -4.75 19.94
C GLU A 109 -2.67 -4.09 20.68
N ASN A 110 -3.18 -3.00 20.13
CA ASN A 110 -4.25 -2.20 20.74
C ASN A 110 -5.66 -2.62 20.31
N ARG A 111 -5.81 -3.72 19.56
CA ARG A 111 -7.14 -4.21 19.17
C ARG A 111 -7.98 -4.58 20.41
N THR A 112 -9.25 -4.23 20.38
CA THR A 112 -10.16 -4.43 21.52
C THR A 112 -10.57 -5.90 21.70
N GLU A 113 -10.81 -6.58 20.59
CA GLU A 113 -11.26 -7.97 20.55
C GLU A 113 -10.04 -8.89 20.28
N LYS A 114 -9.29 -9.19 21.36
CA LYS A 114 -8.01 -9.93 21.22
C LYS A 114 -8.18 -11.41 20.85
N ASP A 115 -9.32 -11.98 21.17
CA ASP A 115 -9.64 -13.39 20.89
C ASP A 115 -10.36 -13.57 19.53
N GLU A 116 -10.64 -12.48 18.82
CA GLU A 116 -11.32 -12.51 17.53
C GLU A 116 -10.34 -12.31 16.37
N PRO A 117 -10.59 -12.91 15.19
CA PRO A 117 -9.77 -12.71 14.03
C PRO A 117 -9.74 -11.23 13.61
N PHE A 118 -8.54 -10.75 13.25
CA PHE A 118 -8.26 -9.38 12.87
C PHE A 118 -7.91 -9.30 11.39
N TYR A 119 -8.40 -8.30 10.68
CA TYR A 119 -8.05 -8.01 9.29
C TYR A 119 -7.58 -6.58 9.14
N LEU A 120 -6.44 -6.39 8.52
CA LEU A 120 -5.93 -5.07 8.18
C LEU A 120 -5.49 -5.04 6.71
N PHE A 121 -6.05 -4.10 5.97
CA PHE A 121 -5.65 -3.77 4.61
C PHE A 121 -4.77 -2.53 4.61
N ASN A 122 -3.53 -2.67 4.19
CA ASN A 122 -2.56 -1.57 4.15
C ASN A 122 -2.13 -1.22 2.72
N VAL A 123 -2.00 0.08 2.46
CA VAL A 123 -1.46 0.61 1.19
C VAL A 123 -0.33 1.55 1.53
N THR A 124 0.91 1.16 1.29
CA THR A 124 2.09 1.97 1.60
C THR A 124 2.23 3.18 0.67
N MET A 125 3.10 4.15 1.03
CA MET A 125 3.30 5.37 0.23
C MET A 125 4.77 5.70 -0.04
N GLN A 126 5.71 5.10 0.70
CA GLN A 126 7.13 5.42 0.63
C GLN A 126 7.69 5.41 -0.78
N ASN A 127 7.31 4.41 -1.60
CA ASN A 127 7.84 4.18 -2.93
C ASN A 127 7.11 4.93 -4.04
N HIS A 128 6.16 5.82 -3.71
CA HIS A 128 5.45 6.63 -4.70
C HIS A 128 6.41 7.46 -5.55
N GLY A 129 6.08 7.67 -6.81
CA GLY A 129 6.91 8.32 -7.83
C GLY A 129 7.41 9.73 -7.50
N GLY A 130 8.20 10.30 -8.41
CA GLY A 130 8.92 11.56 -8.24
C GLY A 130 10.36 11.30 -7.85
N PHE A 131 11.04 10.39 -8.55
CA PHE A 131 12.45 10.01 -8.28
C PHE A 131 13.49 10.93 -8.91
N ASP A 132 13.03 11.98 -9.58
CA ASP A 132 13.83 13.00 -10.28
C ASP A 132 14.36 14.12 -9.36
N LYS A 133 14.04 14.06 -8.06
CA LYS A 133 14.44 15.08 -7.07
C LYS A 133 15.34 14.51 -6.00
N THR A 134 16.29 15.32 -5.56
CA THR A 134 17.08 15.04 -4.36
C THR A 134 16.39 15.58 -3.11
N TYR A 135 16.61 14.91 -1.99
CA TYR A 135 16.03 15.26 -0.71
C TYR A 135 17.09 15.22 0.39
N SER A 136 17.07 16.16 1.31
CA SER A 136 18.03 16.23 2.42
C SER A 136 17.85 15.09 3.44
N ASN A 137 16.64 14.51 3.50
CA ASN A 137 16.31 13.43 4.41
C ASN A 137 16.32 12.03 3.77
N PHE A 138 16.89 11.89 2.55
CA PHE A 138 17.01 10.60 1.87
C PHE A 138 18.28 10.57 1.00
N HIS A 139 19.07 9.52 1.13
CA HIS A 139 20.24 9.24 0.31
C HIS A 139 20.11 7.85 -0.35
N ASN A 140 20.63 7.73 -1.56
CA ASN A 140 20.64 6.47 -2.28
C ASN A 140 21.68 5.52 -1.66
N ASP A 141 21.22 4.38 -1.13
CA ASP A 141 22.08 3.30 -0.61
C ASP A 141 22.51 2.32 -1.72
N ILE A 142 21.75 2.28 -2.81
CA ILE A 142 22.02 1.44 -3.98
C ILE A 142 22.63 2.30 -5.08
N GLN A 143 23.70 1.78 -5.68
CA GLN A 143 24.40 2.42 -6.80
C GLN A 143 24.47 1.43 -7.97
N ILE A 144 24.19 1.92 -9.17
CA ILE A 144 24.39 1.18 -10.42
C ILE A 144 25.86 1.28 -10.81
N THR A 145 26.54 0.15 -10.92
CA THR A 145 27.99 0.07 -11.11
C THR A 145 28.42 -0.06 -12.56
N ASP A 146 27.48 -0.24 -13.47
CA ASP A 146 27.75 -0.29 -14.90
C ASP A 146 27.78 1.12 -15.53
N ASN A 147 28.05 1.19 -16.84
CA ASN A 147 28.13 2.46 -17.57
C ASN A 147 26.78 3.15 -17.79
N HIS A 148 25.70 2.63 -17.19
CA HIS A 148 24.31 3.13 -17.36
C HIS A 148 23.81 3.80 -16.07
N LYS A 149 24.64 4.64 -15.44
CA LYS A 149 24.23 5.36 -14.22
C LYS A 149 22.89 6.04 -14.42
N ASN A 150 21.93 5.74 -13.53
CA ASN A 150 20.60 6.33 -13.53
C ASN A 150 20.19 6.65 -12.09
N GLU A 151 20.33 7.91 -11.71
CA GLU A 151 20.05 8.37 -10.33
C GLU A 151 18.60 8.14 -9.90
N GLN A 152 17.64 8.20 -10.83
CA GLN A 152 16.24 7.91 -10.52
C GLN A 152 16.03 6.43 -10.20
N ALA A 153 16.67 5.55 -10.97
CA ALA A 153 16.64 4.11 -10.71
C ALA A 153 17.35 3.76 -9.38
N GLU A 154 18.49 4.40 -9.10
CA GLU A 154 19.19 4.23 -7.81
C GLU A 154 18.32 4.68 -6.64
N GLN A 155 17.61 5.82 -6.76
CA GLN A 155 16.69 6.28 -5.73
C GLN A 155 15.54 5.29 -5.53
N TYR A 156 14.91 4.82 -6.61
CA TYR A 156 13.85 3.83 -6.54
C TYR A 156 14.31 2.53 -5.89
N LEU A 157 15.44 1.97 -6.33
CA LEU A 157 15.99 0.73 -5.78
C LEU A 157 16.37 0.87 -4.30
N SER A 158 16.90 2.05 -3.90
CA SER A 158 17.20 2.33 -2.50
C SER A 158 15.94 2.39 -1.63
N LEU A 159 14.85 2.92 -2.16
CA LEU A 159 13.55 2.91 -1.47
C LEU A 159 12.98 1.47 -1.35
N VAL A 160 13.05 0.69 -2.43
CA VAL A 160 12.63 -0.73 -2.41
C VAL A 160 13.44 -1.53 -1.38
N LYS A 161 14.75 -1.29 -1.29
CA LYS A 161 15.57 -1.92 -0.25
C LYS A 161 15.10 -1.57 1.16
N LYS A 162 14.75 -0.32 1.42
CA LYS A 162 14.20 0.10 2.72
C LYS A 162 12.84 -0.54 3.03
N THR A 163 12.00 -0.72 2.00
CA THR A 163 10.75 -1.48 2.12
C THR A 163 11.03 -2.93 2.49
N ASP A 164 11.99 -3.58 1.84
CA ASP A 164 12.39 -4.96 2.12
C ASP A 164 12.88 -5.12 3.57
N ASP A 165 13.76 -4.21 4.02
CA ASP A 165 14.27 -4.19 5.39
C ASP A 165 13.12 -3.99 6.41
N ALA A 166 12.14 -3.12 6.13
CA ALA A 166 10.97 -2.90 6.97
C ALA A 166 10.02 -4.11 6.97
N PHE A 167 9.78 -4.70 5.79
CA PHE A 167 8.93 -5.87 5.66
C PHE A 167 9.50 -7.09 6.39
N LYS A 168 10.82 -7.28 6.36
CA LYS A 168 11.49 -8.28 7.17
C LYS A 168 11.17 -8.10 8.65
N GLN A 169 11.23 -6.88 9.18
CA GLN A 169 10.90 -6.60 10.59
C GLN A 169 9.44 -6.95 10.91
N LEU A 170 8.50 -6.60 10.04
CA LEU A 170 7.09 -6.95 10.19
C LEU A 170 6.88 -8.48 10.25
N VAL A 171 7.53 -9.22 9.35
CA VAL A 171 7.47 -10.69 9.34
C VAL A 171 8.09 -11.28 10.61
N GLU A 172 9.23 -10.74 11.06
CA GLU A 172 9.88 -11.15 12.31
C GLU A 172 9.01 -10.87 13.55
N TYR A 173 8.25 -9.76 13.54
CA TYR A 173 7.30 -9.44 14.60
C TYR A 173 6.18 -10.49 14.65
N PHE A 174 5.46 -10.69 13.53
CA PHE A 174 4.34 -11.63 13.49
C PHE A 174 4.75 -13.10 13.62
N SER A 175 5.99 -13.47 13.31
CA SER A 175 6.50 -14.82 13.56
C SER A 175 6.55 -15.20 15.05
N LYS A 176 6.53 -14.23 15.94
CA LYS A 176 6.54 -14.42 17.41
C LYS A 176 5.13 -14.37 18.03
N VAL A 177 4.16 -13.95 17.24
CA VAL A 177 2.76 -13.93 17.64
C VAL A 177 2.21 -15.36 17.69
N LYS A 178 1.38 -15.68 18.70
CA LYS A 178 0.83 -17.03 18.86
C LYS A 178 -0.31 -17.35 17.92
N GLU A 179 -1.09 -16.34 17.54
CA GLU A 179 -2.22 -16.48 16.63
C GLU A 179 -1.72 -16.75 15.20
N PRO A 180 -2.35 -17.67 14.49
CA PRO A 180 -2.04 -17.90 13.07
C PRO A 180 -2.18 -16.61 12.28
N THR A 181 -1.10 -16.19 11.62
CA THR A 181 -1.06 -14.94 10.86
C THR A 181 -0.76 -15.22 9.39
N ILE A 182 -1.53 -14.59 8.50
CA ILE A 182 -1.29 -14.59 7.07
C ILE A 182 -0.92 -13.17 6.64
N ILE A 183 0.25 -13.01 6.02
CA ILE A 183 0.68 -11.74 5.42
C ILE A 183 0.67 -11.91 3.91
N VAL A 184 -0.09 -11.06 3.21
CA VAL A 184 -0.12 -11.00 1.75
C VAL A 184 0.48 -9.67 1.32
N MET A 185 1.56 -9.71 0.56
CA MET A 185 2.23 -8.52 0.01
C MET A 185 2.31 -8.61 -1.51
N TYR A 186 2.00 -7.54 -2.19
CA TYR A 186 2.11 -7.44 -3.65
C TYR A 186 2.41 -6.00 -4.08
N GLY A 187 2.97 -5.84 -5.28
CA GLY A 187 3.11 -4.52 -5.91
C GLY A 187 1.81 -4.11 -6.57
N ASP A 188 1.42 -2.86 -6.40
CA ASP A 188 0.19 -2.32 -6.95
C ASP A 188 0.30 -1.99 -8.45
N HIS A 189 1.43 -1.43 -8.89
CA HIS A 189 1.72 -1.13 -10.30
C HIS A 189 3.22 -0.93 -10.54
N GLN A 190 3.63 -0.96 -11.80
CA GLN A 190 5.00 -0.64 -12.20
C GLN A 190 5.27 0.87 -12.04
N PRO A 191 6.51 1.27 -11.68
CA PRO A 191 6.88 2.67 -11.62
C PRO A 191 6.84 3.31 -13.01
N ALA A 192 6.30 4.51 -13.11
CA ALA A 192 6.26 5.24 -14.37
C ALA A 192 7.69 5.66 -14.80
N GLY A 193 8.10 5.28 -16.00
CA GLY A 193 9.26 5.85 -16.69
C GLY A 193 10.65 5.37 -16.28
N LEU A 194 10.81 4.54 -15.24
CA LEU A 194 12.14 4.17 -14.74
C LEU A 194 12.83 3.03 -15.52
N LEU A 195 12.07 2.14 -16.14
CA LEU A 195 12.59 0.90 -16.70
C LEU A 195 12.34 0.74 -18.21
N TYR A 196 11.80 1.76 -18.87
CA TYR A 196 11.51 1.68 -20.31
C TYR A 196 12.54 2.42 -21.13
N THR A 197 13.61 1.72 -21.46
CA THR A 197 14.51 2.08 -22.59
C THR A 197 14.06 1.43 -23.90
N SER A 198 13.06 0.59 -23.89
CA SER A 198 12.50 -0.03 -25.09
C SER A 198 11.12 0.56 -25.43
N PRO A 199 10.88 0.93 -26.70
CA PRO A 199 9.52 1.29 -27.11
C PRO A 199 8.60 0.10 -26.86
N SER A 200 7.43 0.37 -26.26
CA SER A 200 6.35 -0.61 -26.14
C SER A 200 6.13 -1.27 -27.50
N PRO A 201 6.04 -2.60 -27.59
CA PRO A 201 5.61 -3.21 -28.83
C PRO A 201 4.24 -2.65 -29.20
N ARG A 202 4.14 -2.09 -30.37
CA ARG A 202 2.91 -1.56 -30.95
C ARG A 202 1.93 -2.67 -31.27
#